data_2e3d74ec09286af4a9f2a1f462f82690
#
_entry.id   2e3d74ec09286af4a9f2a1f462f82690
#
_cell.length_a   1.000
_cell.length_b   1.000
_cell.length_c   1.000
_cell.angle_alpha   90.00
_cell.angle_beta   90.00
_cell.angle_gamma   90.00
#
_symmetry.space_group_name_H-M   'P 1'
#
loop_
_entity.id
_entity.type
_entity.pdbx_description
1 polymer ?
#
loop_
_entity_poly.entity_id
_entity_poly.type
_entity_poly.pdbx_seq_one_letter_code
_entity_poly.pdbx_strand_id
1 'polypeptide(L)'
;MIYSKKLKGFAAITALASAVFLAACGGDESGSGDEEGAKTFKIAHVTQETHIWHETAEKFGEELERLSDGKMKVEIYPASQLGQEKDMVQQLETGSLDFGFLTNAYMSTREVSLNAWFMPFVFPTIADANEMRDAESTKKILDTLDSQGLLAFDFVFAGNRHVLLNDGFVQSPADLKGKKLRIVGSPAMQEFWEQAGAGPTAMPLSEVYTSLQTGVIDGIDIDLDALVTEKYYENAENLTLTNQMAFPAILTMSQVSFDALSTEEQEIVTEAIDIAADWGNEEAIKREETNLQALKDAGVKVEELKDSSTFDEVSNAVIEKYSAESELIKEFLVEAQK
;
A
#
# COMPACT_ATOMS: atom_id res chain seq x y z
N MET A 1 -54.13 18.90 37.55
CA MET A 1 -54.15 20.35 37.59
C MET A 1 -53.48 20.83 36.31
N ILE A 2 -54.22 21.01 35.24
CA ILE A 2 -54.94 22.22 34.80
C ILE A 2 -54.01 23.45 34.87
N TYR A 3 -53.52 23.89 33.70
CA TYR A 3 -53.95 25.13 33.07
C TYR A 3 -53.38 25.24 31.64
N SER A 4 -54.32 25.29 30.70
CA SER A 4 -54.18 25.74 29.32
C SER A 4 -54.22 27.29 29.28
N LYS A 5 -53.57 27.91 28.29
CA LYS A 5 -54.09 29.12 27.64
C LYS A 5 -53.58 29.28 26.21
N LYS A 6 -54.58 29.30 25.32
CA LYS A 6 -54.56 29.78 23.93
C LYS A 6 -54.48 31.32 23.87
N LEU A 7 -53.94 31.84 22.75
CA LEU A 7 -54.45 32.99 21.98
C LEU A 7 -53.59 33.10 20.70
N LYS A 8 -54.15 32.86 19.50
CA LYS A 8 -54.82 33.73 18.54
C LYS A 8 -54.00 35.04 18.31
N GLY A 9 -53.36 35.34 17.19
CA GLY A 9 -53.76 35.36 15.81
C GLY A 9 -53.54 36.79 15.31
N PHE A 10 -52.88 36.98 14.17
CA PHE A 10 -53.23 38.07 13.24
C PHE A 10 -52.52 37.87 11.90
N ALA A 11 -53.34 37.78 10.88
CA ALA A 11 -52.93 37.80 9.48
C ALA A 11 -52.85 39.29 9.01
N ALA A 12 -51.87 39.58 8.19
CA ALA A 12 -51.92 40.75 7.30
C ALA A 12 -51.26 40.41 5.96
N ILE A 13 -52.12 40.35 4.98
CA ILE A 13 -51.84 40.28 3.55
C ILE A 13 -51.42 41.68 3.07
N THR A 14 -50.36 41.82 2.32
CA THR A 14 -50.20 42.94 1.37
C THR A 14 -49.47 42.43 0.10
N ALA A 15 -50.23 42.41 -0.98
CA ALA A 15 -49.77 42.24 -2.34
C ALA A 15 -49.55 43.65 -2.96
N LEU A 16 -48.72 43.69 -3.98
CA LEU A 16 -48.54 44.64 -5.09
C LEU A 16 -47.03 44.93 -5.26
N ALA A 17 -46.40 45.05 -6.41
CA ALA A 17 -46.85 45.08 -7.80
C ALA A 17 -45.64 44.79 -8.70
N SER A 18 -45.93 44.32 -9.87
CA SER A 18 -45.07 44.05 -11.03
C SER A 18 -44.29 45.30 -11.53
N ALA A 19 -43.04 45.10 -11.97
CA ALA A 19 -42.44 45.94 -12.98
C ALA A 19 -41.55 45.09 -13.88
N VAL A 20 -42.05 44.84 -15.09
CA VAL A 20 -41.32 44.28 -16.25
C VAL A 20 -40.43 45.39 -16.81
N PHE A 21 -39.13 45.13 -16.94
CA PHE A 21 -38.28 45.86 -17.88
C PHE A 21 -37.63 44.87 -18.83
N LEU A 22 -38.19 44.78 -20.03
CA LEU A 22 -37.46 44.31 -21.22
C LEU A 22 -36.57 45.48 -21.65
N ALA A 23 -35.27 45.21 -21.72
CA ALA A 23 -34.38 45.94 -22.58
C ALA A 23 -33.55 44.95 -23.37
N ALA A 24 -33.74 44.96 -24.68
CA ALA A 24 -33.08 44.10 -25.63
C ALA A 24 -31.74 44.73 -26.09
N CYS A 25 -30.91 43.85 -26.63
CA CYS A 25 -29.79 44.08 -27.59
C CYS A 25 -28.43 44.45 -27.02
N GLY A 26 -27.50 43.58 -27.26
CA GLY A 26 -26.07 43.83 -27.35
C GLY A 26 -25.36 42.48 -27.32
N GLY A 27 -25.09 41.87 -28.51
CA GLY A 27 -24.27 40.68 -28.59
C GLY A 27 -22.84 41.00 -28.19
N ASP A 28 -22.29 40.14 -27.39
CA ASP A 28 -20.88 39.81 -27.38
C ASP A 28 -20.80 38.31 -27.08
N GLU A 29 -20.40 37.55 -28.07
CA GLU A 29 -19.97 36.18 -27.91
C GLU A 29 -18.64 36.21 -27.12
N SER A 30 -18.74 36.31 -25.80
CA SER A 30 -17.69 35.88 -24.92
C SER A 30 -17.96 34.40 -24.67
N GLY A 31 -17.20 33.56 -25.34
CA GLY A 31 -17.15 32.15 -24.99
C GLY A 31 -16.94 32.02 -23.49
N SER A 32 -17.98 31.60 -22.78
CA SER A 32 -17.80 30.92 -21.52
C SER A 32 -17.14 29.59 -21.86
N GLY A 33 -15.81 29.58 -21.90
CA GLY A 33 -15.11 28.35 -21.65
C GLY A 33 -15.62 27.86 -20.31
N ASP A 34 -16.34 26.76 -20.31
CA ASP A 34 -16.53 25.97 -19.11
C ASP A 34 -15.11 25.70 -18.59
N GLU A 35 -14.70 26.37 -17.53
CA GLU A 35 -13.62 25.89 -16.69
C GLU A 35 -14.19 24.59 -16.09
N GLU A 36 -14.04 23.50 -16.82
CA GLU A 36 -14.26 22.16 -16.28
C GLU A 36 -13.32 22.06 -15.07
N GLY A 37 -13.92 21.98 -13.87
CA GLY A 37 -13.15 21.90 -12.64
C GLY A 37 -12.21 20.70 -12.72
N ALA A 38 -11.01 20.82 -12.16
CA ALA A 38 -10.02 19.74 -12.17
C ALA A 38 -10.66 18.41 -11.71
N LYS A 39 -10.42 17.35 -12.49
CA LYS A 39 -10.83 15.98 -12.13
C LYS A 39 -9.99 15.52 -10.94
N THR A 40 -10.63 15.23 -9.82
CA THR A 40 -9.94 14.81 -8.59
C THR A 40 -10.14 13.33 -8.36
N PHE A 41 -9.05 12.58 -8.29
CA PHE A 41 -9.00 11.15 -7.99
C PHE A 41 -8.71 10.92 -6.52
N LYS A 42 -9.25 9.86 -5.96
CA LYS A 42 -8.96 9.39 -4.62
C LYS A 42 -7.91 8.28 -4.67
N ILE A 43 -6.88 8.41 -3.85
CA ILE A 43 -5.89 7.37 -3.63
C ILE A 43 -5.82 7.01 -2.15
N ALA A 44 -5.78 5.72 -1.81
CA ALA A 44 -5.74 5.27 -0.43
C ALA A 44 -4.62 4.26 -0.18
N HIS A 45 -4.13 4.24 1.05
CA HIS A 45 -3.17 3.26 1.57
C HIS A 45 -3.30 3.06 3.08
N VAL A 46 -2.64 2.02 3.60
CA VAL A 46 -2.76 1.62 5.02
C VAL A 46 -1.70 2.22 5.93
N THR A 47 -0.68 2.87 5.39
CA THR A 47 0.48 3.38 6.11
C THR A 47 0.34 4.84 6.54
N GLN A 48 1.22 5.32 7.41
CA GLN A 48 1.26 6.72 7.87
C GLN A 48 1.73 7.68 6.75
N GLU A 49 1.51 8.99 6.96
CA GLU A 49 1.90 10.04 6.01
C GLU A 49 3.42 10.16 5.81
N THR A 50 4.23 9.63 6.71
CA THR A 50 5.70 9.65 6.61
C THR A 50 6.29 8.40 5.95
N HIS A 51 5.44 7.44 5.55
CA HIS A 51 5.86 6.20 4.90
C HIS A 51 6.13 6.44 3.42
N ILE A 52 7.06 5.69 2.84
CA ILE A 52 7.46 5.84 1.43
C ILE A 52 6.29 5.72 0.44
N TRP A 53 5.27 4.91 0.72
CA TRP A 53 4.10 4.80 -0.14
C TRP A 53 3.24 6.07 -0.14
N HIS A 54 3.17 6.80 0.98
CA HIS A 54 2.51 8.09 1.01
C HIS A 54 3.25 9.12 0.17
N GLU A 55 4.56 9.23 0.36
CA GLU A 55 5.38 10.16 -0.41
C GLU A 55 5.38 9.82 -1.92
N THR A 56 5.29 8.53 -2.26
CA THR A 56 5.09 8.11 -3.65
C THR A 56 3.71 8.53 -4.18
N ALA A 57 2.66 8.48 -3.35
CA ALA A 57 1.35 8.99 -3.73
C ALA A 57 1.33 10.52 -3.91
N GLU A 58 2.07 11.26 -3.07
CA GLU A 58 2.28 12.71 -3.25
C GLU A 58 3.01 12.99 -4.55
N LYS A 59 4.11 12.25 -4.83
CA LYS A 59 4.85 12.36 -6.07
C LYS A 59 3.99 12.07 -7.29
N PHE A 60 3.16 11.05 -7.25
CA PHE A 60 2.16 10.76 -8.29
C PHE A 60 1.21 11.94 -8.50
N GLY A 61 0.69 12.52 -7.43
CA GLY A 61 -0.18 13.68 -7.49
C GLY A 61 0.48 14.91 -8.13
N GLU A 62 1.74 15.19 -7.77
CA GLU A 62 2.54 16.25 -8.36
C GLU A 62 2.73 16.06 -9.88
N GLU A 63 3.10 14.85 -10.30
CA GLU A 63 3.33 14.55 -11.70
C GLU A 63 2.02 14.54 -12.51
N LEU A 64 0.95 14.02 -11.94
CA LEU A 64 -0.38 14.04 -12.57
C LEU A 64 -0.86 15.48 -12.79
N GLU A 65 -0.74 16.35 -11.80
CA GLU A 65 -1.10 17.77 -11.92
C GLU A 65 -0.21 18.47 -12.96
N ARG A 66 1.09 18.19 -12.96
CA ARG A 66 2.05 18.76 -13.92
C ARG A 66 1.77 18.33 -15.37
N LEU A 67 1.58 17.03 -15.59
CA LEU A 67 1.38 16.47 -16.95
C LEU A 67 0.02 16.84 -17.53
N SER A 68 -0.99 17.01 -16.69
CA SER A 68 -2.34 17.39 -17.11
C SER A 68 -2.58 18.90 -17.19
N ASP A 69 -1.55 19.75 -17.01
CA ASP A 69 -1.71 21.20 -16.92
C ASP A 69 -2.74 21.63 -15.84
N GLY A 70 -2.76 20.91 -14.71
CA GLY A 70 -3.65 21.18 -13.57
C GLY A 70 -5.07 20.66 -13.72
N LYS A 71 -5.37 19.90 -14.78
CA LYS A 71 -6.72 19.36 -15.03
C LYS A 71 -7.03 18.09 -14.23
N MET A 72 -6.01 17.39 -13.72
CA MET A 72 -6.15 16.19 -12.89
C MET A 72 -5.37 16.35 -11.60
N LYS A 73 -5.95 15.89 -10.48
CA LYS A 73 -5.39 15.99 -9.14
C LYS A 73 -5.70 14.72 -8.35
N VAL A 74 -4.95 14.48 -7.27
CA VAL A 74 -5.27 13.41 -6.32
C VAL A 74 -5.62 13.97 -4.94
N GLU A 75 -6.49 13.27 -4.23
CA GLU A 75 -6.74 13.41 -2.80
C GLU A 75 -6.30 12.11 -2.12
N ILE A 76 -5.35 12.22 -1.18
CA ILE A 76 -4.71 11.05 -0.57
C ILE A 76 -5.37 10.74 0.76
N TYR A 77 -5.71 9.47 0.99
CA TYR A 77 -6.33 8.93 2.20
C TYR A 77 -5.39 7.92 2.87
N PRO A 78 -4.48 8.37 3.76
CA PRO A 78 -3.52 7.52 4.46
C PRO A 78 -4.13 6.74 5.62
N ALA A 79 -3.32 5.89 6.26
CA ALA A 79 -3.59 5.24 7.54
C ALA A 79 -4.96 4.54 7.61
N SER A 80 -5.36 3.88 6.53
CA SER A 80 -6.64 3.17 6.42
C SER A 80 -7.88 4.05 6.61
N GLN A 81 -7.83 5.35 6.30
CA GLN A 81 -8.97 6.28 6.44
C GLN A 81 -10.20 5.84 5.63
N LEU A 82 -10.03 5.15 4.50
CA LEU A 82 -11.10 4.58 3.70
C LEU A 82 -11.37 3.09 3.98
N GLY A 83 -10.87 2.57 5.08
CA GLY A 83 -10.99 1.16 5.48
C GLY A 83 -9.70 0.38 5.30
N GLN A 84 -9.75 -0.91 5.66
CA GLN A 84 -8.63 -1.83 5.47
C GLN A 84 -8.51 -2.26 3.99
N GLU A 85 -7.45 -2.97 3.62
CA GLU A 85 -7.18 -3.35 2.22
C GLU A 85 -8.37 -4.08 1.56
N LYS A 86 -9.07 -4.93 2.31
CA LYS A 86 -10.30 -5.58 1.82
C LYS A 86 -11.36 -4.57 1.38
N ASP A 87 -11.54 -3.51 2.15
CA ASP A 87 -12.53 -2.46 1.86
C ASP A 87 -12.05 -1.60 0.68
N MET A 88 -10.76 -1.30 0.62
CA MET A 88 -10.14 -0.58 -0.49
C MET A 88 -10.30 -1.33 -1.81
N VAL A 89 -10.02 -2.65 -1.83
CA VAL A 89 -10.20 -3.48 -3.04
C VAL A 89 -11.66 -3.46 -3.50
N GLN A 90 -12.64 -3.60 -2.62
CA GLN A 90 -14.06 -3.51 -2.98
C GLN A 90 -14.43 -2.13 -3.56
N GLN A 91 -13.84 -1.07 -3.05
CA GLN A 91 -14.05 0.28 -3.56
C GLN A 91 -13.40 0.48 -4.93
N LEU A 92 -12.20 -0.06 -5.17
CA LEU A 92 -11.54 -0.07 -6.48
C LEU A 92 -12.36 -0.86 -7.51
N GLU A 93 -12.83 -2.06 -7.16
CA GLU A 93 -13.67 -2.89 -8.03
C GLU A 93 -14.96 -2.17 -8.49
N THR A 94 -15.46 -1.23 -7.69
CA THR A 94 -16.70 -0.47 -7.99
C THR A 94 -16.47 0.94 -8.51
N GLY A 95 -15.23 1.43 -8.56
CA GLY A 95 -14.90 2.81 -8.94
C GLY A 95 -15.25 3.86 -7.89
N SER A 96 -15.47 3.45 -6.64
CA SER A 96 -15.70 4.38 -5.51
C SER A 96 -14.38 4.93 -4.94
N LEU A 97 -13.30 4.22 -5.17
CA LEU A 97 -11.90 4.59 -4.99
C LEU A 97 -11.22 4.47 -6.35
N ASP A 98 -10.39 5.44 -6.73
CA ASP A 98 -9.73 5.45 -8.04
C ASP A 98 -8.39 4.72 -8.03
N PHE A 99 -7.55 4.98 -7.02
CA PHE A 99 -6.23 4.39 -6.87
C PHE A 99 -6.01 3.82 -5.47
N GLY A 100 -5.12 2.85 -5.36
CA GLY A 100 -4.69 2.30 -4.09
C GLY A 100 -3.28 1.72 -4.11
N PHE A 101 -2.55 1.91 -3.00
CA PHE A 101 -1.40 1.08 -2.70
C PHE A 101 -1.91 -0.13 -1.91
N LEU A 102 -1.97 -1.27 -2.58
CA LEU A 102 -2.39 -2.54 -1.99
C LEU A 102 -1.17 -3.37 -1.65
N THR A 103 -1.00 -3.80 -0.40
CA THR A 103 0.15 -4.67 -0.10
C THR A 103 0.10 -5.92 -0.96
N ASN A 104 1.23 -6.27 -1.57
CA ASN A 104 1.35 -7.52 -2.29
C ASN A 104 1.02 -8.72 -1.38
N ALA A 105 1.26 -8.58 -0.08
CA ALA A 105 0.92 -9.60 0.92
C ALA A 105 -0.59 -9.86 1.00
N TYR A 106 -1.42 -8.82 1.08
CA TYR A 106 -2.86 -8.99 1.04
C TYR A 106 -3.31 -9.54 -0.32
N MET A 107 -2.81 -8.97 -1.41
CA MET A 107 -3.19 -9.38 -2.76
C MET A 107 -2.79 -10.82 -3.08
N SER A 108 -1.73 -11.35 -2.48
CA SER A 108 -1.32 -12.75 -2.63
C SER A 108 -2.32 -13.76 -2.04
N THR A 109 -3.27 -13.30 -1.22
CA THR A 109 -4.42 -14.12 -0.78
C THR A 109 -5.47 -14.30 -1.88
N ARG A 110 -5.45 -13.44 -2.90
CA ARG A 110 -6.41 -13.42 -4.01
C ARG A 110 -5.81 -13.99 -5.30
N GLU A 111 -4.49 -13.87 -5.46
CA GLU A 111 -3.74 -14.33 -6.63
C GLU A 111 -2.43 -14.98 -6.19
N VAL A 112 -2.30 -16.28 -6.44
CA VAL A 112 -1.17 -17.09 -5.94
C VAL A 112 0.17 -16.64 -6.49
N SER A 113 0.23 -16.16 -7.73
CA SER A 113 1.49 -15.76 -8.37
C SER A 113 2.17 -14.57 -7.68
N LEU A 114 1.40 -13.73 -6.99
CA LEU A 114 1.94 -12.62 -6.20
C LEU A 114 2.82 -13.07 -5.02
N ASN A 115 2.71 -14.35 -4.59
CA ASN A 115 3.65 -14.89 -3.61
C ASN A 115 5.09 -14.99 -4.15
N ALA A 116 5.36 -14.79 -5.43
CA ALA A 116 6.70 -14.76 -6.00
C ALA A 116 7.66 -13.85 -5.22
N TRP A 117 7.19 -12.66 -4.80
CA TRP A 117 7.97 -11.70 -4.01
C TRP A 117 8.29 -12.18 -2.58
N PHE A 118 7.58 -13.20 -2.10
CA PHE A 118 7.76 -13.78 -0.76
C PHE A 118 8.48 -15.13 -0.79
N MET A 119 9.14 -15.45 -1.89
CA MET A 119 10.05 -16.61 -1.91
C MET A 119 11.29 -16.27 -1.08
N PRO A 120 11.56 -17.07 -0.02
CA PRO A 120 12.53 -16.68 0.99
C PRO A 120 13.95 -16.56 0.43
N PHE A 121 14.65 -15.49 0.82
CA PHE A 121 16.06 -15.23 0.53
C PHE A 121 16.42 -15.16 -0.96
N VAL A 122 15.44 -14.89 -1.84
CA VAL A 122 15.70 -14.71 -3.29
C VAL A 122 16.44 -13.40 -3.54
N PHE A 123 16.07 -12.32 -2.83
CA PHE A 123 16.68 -11.01 -2.99
C PHE A 123 17.50 -10.62 -1.78
N PRO A 124 18.84 -10.53 -1.89
CA PRO A 124 19.70 -10.07 -0.79
C PRO A 124 19.40 -8.65 -0.35
N THR A 125 19.05 -7.78 -1.30
CA THR A 125 18.69 -6.38 -1.04
C THR A 125 17.43 -5.98 -1.80
N ILE A 126 16.82 -4.89 -1.35
CA ILE A 126 15.70 -4.28 -2.07
C ILE A 126 16.10 -3.76 -3.45
N ALA A 127 17.37 -3.40 -3.66
CA ALA A 127 17.88 -2.99 -4.97
C ALA A 127 17.85 -4.17 -5.96
N ASP A 128 18.24 -5.38 -5.51
CA ASP A 128 18.15 -6.60 -6.34
C ASP A 128 16.67 -6.90 -6.68
N ALA A 129 15.76 -6.72 -5.74
CA ALA A 129 14.33 -6.89 -5.99
C ALA A 129 13.81 -5.85 -7.00
N ASN A 130 14.28 -4.61 -6.90
CA ASN A 130 13.85 -3.53 -7.81
C ASN A 130 14.23 -3.81 -9.28
N GLU A 131 15.35 -4.50 -9.55
CA GLU A 131 15.72 -4.89 -10.91
C GLU A 131 14.70 -5.84 -11.56
N MET A 132 13.93 -6.57 -10.74
CA MET A 132 12.91 -7.51 -11.23
C MET A 132 11.58 -6.85 -11.60
N ARG A 133 11.37 -5.56 -11.33
CA ARG A 133 10.11 -4.86 -11.66
C ARG A 133 9.80 -4.93 -13.15
N ASP A 134 10.81 -4.76 -14.00
CA ASP A 134 10.67 -4.76 -15.45
C ASP A 134 10.70 -6.16 -16.09
N ALA A 135 10.90 -7.20 -15.31
CA ALA A 135 10.95 -8.57 -15.80
C ALA A 135 9.63 -8.99 -16.47
N GLU A 136 9.71 -9.86 -17.48
CA GLU A 136 8.53 -10.33 -18.20
C GLU A 136 7.57 -11.10 -17.28
N SER A 137 8.12 -11.91 -16.38
CA SER A 137 7.32 -12.63 -15.38
C SER A 137 6.59 -11.70 -14.42
N THR A 138 7.22 -10.58 -14.02
CA THR A 138 6.61 -9.56 -13.16
C THR A 138 5.42 -8.89 -13.84
N LYS A 139 5.55 -8.51 -15.10
CA LYS A 139 4.44 -7.94 -15.89
C LYS A 139 3.27 -8.90 -16.02
N LYS A 140 3.57 -10.18 -16.32
CA LYS A 140 2.53 -11.23 -16.37
C LYS A 140 1.82 -11.43 -15.01
N ILE A 141 2.53 -11.29 -13.92
CA ILE A 141 1.95 -11.37 -12.56
C ILE A 141 0.98 -10.20 -12.34
N LEU A 142 1.36 -8.97 -12.70
CA LEU A 142 0.48 -7.79 -12.59
C LEU A 142 -0.79 -7.96 -13.46
N ASP A 143 -0.65 -8.44 -14.69
CA ASP A 143 -1.75 -8.67 -15.64
C ASP A 143 -2.81 -9.63 -15.09
N THR A 144 -2.47 -10.51 -14.13
CA THR A 144 -3.46 -11.42 -13.52
C THR A 144 -4.58 -10.68 -12.79
N LEU A 145 -4.33 -9.45 -12.34
CA LEU A 145 -5.28 -8.64 -11.58
C LEU A 145 -6.36 -8.00 -12.45
N ASP A 146 -6.17 -7.90 -13.76
CA ASP A 146 -7.16 -7.38 -14.70
C ASP A 146 -8.49 -8.14 -14.61
N SER A 147 -8.41 -9.46 -14.42
CA SER A 147 -9.58 -10.32 -14.24
C SER A 147 -10.42 -9.98 -13.00
N GLN A 148 -9.87 -9.20 -12.08
CA GLN A 148 -10.50 -8.74 -10.85
C GLN A 148 -11.01 -7.29 -10.94
N GLY A 149 -10.91 -6.67 -12.13
CA GLY A 149 -11.31 -5.27 -12.34
C GLY A 149 -10.31 -4.27 -11.74
N LEU A 150 -9.07 -4.69 -11.57
CA LEU A 150 -7.97 -3.92 -11.01
C LEU A 150 -6.87 -3.79 -12.07
N LEU A 151 -6.52 -2.57 -12.45
CA LEU A 151 -5.33 -2.29 -13.23
C LEU A 151 -4.14 -2.14 -12.30
N ALA A 152 -3.23 -3.09 -12.35
CA ALA A 152 -1.98 -3.05 -11.61
C ALA A 152 -0.88 -2.48 -12.51
N PHE A 153 -0.28 -1.37 -12.09
CA PHE A 153 0.72 -0.70 -12.92
C PHE A 153 2.14 -1.12 -12.55
N ASP A 154 2.48 -1.05 -11.26
CA ASP A 154 3.84 -1.33 -10.83
C ASP A 154 3.91 -1.74 -9.36
N PHE A 155 5.07 -2.29 -8.97
CA PHE A 155 5.43 -2.56 -7.58
C PHE A 155 6.23 -1.39 -7.00
N VAL A 156 5.85 -0.97 -5.80
CA VAL A 156 6.58 0.03 -5.00
C VAL A 156 7.00 -0.62 -3.69
N PHE A 157 8.31 -0.74 -3.47
CA PHE A 157 8.84 -1.41 -2.29
C PHE A 157 8.82 -0.51 -1.05
N ALA A 158 8.51 -1.11 0.11
CA ALA A 158 8.74 -0.48 1.41
C ALA A 158 10.14 -0.81 1.95
N GLY A 159 10.68 -1.96 1.60
CA GLY A 159 11.96 -2.46 2.05
C GLY A 159 12.04 -3.98 2.04
N ASN A 160 13.16 -4.53 2.51
CA ASN A 160 13.24 -5.94 2.87
C ASN A 160 12.61 -6.19 4.24
N ARG A 161 12.12 -7.42 4.46
CA ARG A 161 11.52 -7.82 5.73
C ARG A 161 12.59 -8.27 6.73
N HIS A 162 12.34 -7.91 7.98
CA HIS A 162 13.17 -8.20 9.15
C HIS A 162 12.29 -8.67 10.30
N VAL A 163 12.92 -9.10 11.40
CA VAL A 163 12.20 -9.53 12.60
C VAL A 163 12.53 -8.62 13.77
N LEU A 164 11.51 -7.98 14.34
CA LEU A 164 11.58 -7.25 15.59
C LEU A 164 10.94 -8.09 16.70
N LEU A 165 11.66 -8.34 17.79
CA LEU A 165 11.18 -9.11 18.95
C LEU A 165 11.23 -8.29 20.23
N ASN A 166 10.31 -8.59 21.15
CA ASN A 166 10.35 -8.09 22.54
C ASN A 166 11.58 -8.63 23.27
N ASP A 167 11.97 -9.88 23.02
CA ASP A 167 13.10 -10.53 23.68
C ASP A 167 13.85 -11.46 22.74
N GLY A 168 15.19 -11.32 22.73
CA GLY A 168 16.11 -12.13 21.92
C GLY A 168 16.20 -11.69 20.46
N PHE A 169 17.04 -12.40 19.74
CA PHE A 169 17.29 -12.20 18.30
C PHE A 169 17.05 -13.51 17.54
N VAL A 170 16.93 -13.42 16.24
CA VAL A 170 16.68 -14.57 15.35
C VAL A 170 17.97 -14.90 14.59
N GLN A 171 18.59 -16.03 14.90
CA GLN A 171 19.76 -16.56 14.20
C GLN A 171 19.47 -17.92 13.54
N SER A 172 18.34 -18.52 13.90
CA SER A 172 17.89 -19.81 13.38
C SER A 172 16.40 -20.03 13.66
N PRO A 173 15.74 -21.02 13.04
CA PRO A 173 14.37 -21.42 13.37
C PRO A 173 14.16 -21.75 14.85
N ALA A 174 15.19 -22.23 15.56
CA ALA A 174 15.07 -22.56 16.97
C ALA A 174 14.73 -21.35 17.87
N ASP A 175 15.16 -20.15 17.48
CA ASP A 175 14.93 -18.90 18.22
C ASP A 175 13.48 -18.42 18.13
N LEU A 176 12.73 -18.91 17.13
CA LEU A 176 11.34 -18.57 16.87
C LEU A 176 10.34 -19.50 17.56
N LYS A 177 10.83 -20.60 18.14
CA LYS A 177 9.94 -21.64 18.69
C LYS A 177 9.01 -21.10 19.75
N GLY A 178 7.71 -21.16 19.46
CA GLY A 178 6.65 -20.72 20.34
C GLY A 178 6.44 -19.21 20.43
N LYS A 179 7.18 -18.40 19.67
CA LYS A 179 6.96 -16.97 19.61
C LYS A 179 5.76 -16.67 18.71
N LYS A 180 4.89 -15.79 19.18
CA LYS A 180 3.76 -15.26 18.43
C LYS A 180 4.25 -14.11 17.57
N LEU A 181 4.41 -14.37 16.29
CA LEU A 181 4.95 -13.41 15.33
C LEU A 181 3.81 -12.82 14.49
N ARG A 182 3.64 -11.50 14.53
CA ARG A 182 2.70 -10.85 13.60
C ARG A 182 3.27 -10.83 12.20
N ILE A 183 2.43 -11.16 11.25
CA ILE A 183 2.69 -11.05 9.81
C ILE A 183 1.60 -10.21 9.13
N VAL A 184 1.85 -9.79 7.89
CA VAL A 184 0.79 -9.40 6.96
C VAL A 184 0.15 -10.68 6.38
N GLY A 185 -1.01 -10.62 5.80
CA GLY A 185 -1.84 -11.78 5.45
C GLY A 185 -1.39 -12.65 4.28
N SER A 186 -0.09 -12.72 3.93
CA SER A 186 0.39 -13.57 2.84
C SER A 186 0.44 -15.05 3.20
N PRO A 187 -0.09 -15.95 2.35
CA PRO A 187 0.01 -17.39 2.57
C PRO A 187 1.46 -17.90 2.60
N ALA A 188 2.34 -17.40 1.74
CA ALA A 188 3.75 -17.81 1.72
C ALA A 188 4.50 -17.35 2.96
N MET A 189 4.26 -16.12 3.44
CA MET A 189 4.84 -15.62 4.69
C MET A 189 4.36 -16.44 5.89
N GLN A 190 3.07 -16.77 5.93
CA GLN A 190 2.51 -17.60 7.00
C GLN A 190 3.17 -18.97 7.02
N GLU A 191 3.26 -19.65 5.89
CA GLU A 191 3.88 -20.96 5.75
C GLU A 191 5.36 -20.94 6.17
N PHE A 192 6.11 -19.94 5.73
CA PHE A 192 7.52 -19.80 6.09
C PHE A 192 7.72 -19.72 7.60
N TRP A 193 6.97 -18.85 8.27
CA TRP A 193 7.12 -18.67 9.72
C TRP A 193 6.55 -19.84 10.53
N GLU A 194 5.49 -20.51 10.05
CA GLU A 194 4.98 -21.74 10.68
C GLU A 194 6.02 -22.85 10.62
N GLN A 195 6.62 -23.09 9.46
CA GLN A 195 7.67 -24.09 9.29
C GLN A 195 8.95 -23.74 10.07
N ALA A 196 9.25 -22.45 10.22
CA ALA A 196 10.33 -21.97 11.07
C ALA A 196 10.04 -22.11 12.59
N GLY A 197 8.83 -22.58 12.96
CA GLY A 197 8.46 -22.86 14.36
C GLY A 197 7.84 -21.71 15.12
N ALA A 198 7.59 -20.56 14.49
CA ALA A 198 6.82 -19.48 15.05
C ALA A 198 5.31 -19.79 15.04
N GLY A 199 4.55 -19.00 15.79
CA GLY A 199 3.09 -18.91 15.67
C GLY A 199 2.68 -17.64 14.93
N PRO A 200 2.69 -17.62 13.58
CA PRO A 200 2.36 -16.43 12.85
C PRO A 200 0.89 -16.07 13.01
N THR A 201 0.61 -14.78 13.15
CA THR A 201 -0.74 -14.23 13.26
C THR A 201 -0.89 -13.09 12.27
N ALA A 202 -1.74 -13.27 11.27
CA ALA A 202 -2.08 -12.22 10.33
C ALA A 202 -2.89 -11.13 11.04
N MET A 203 -2.43 -9.87 10.92
CA MET A 203 -3.03 -8.75 11.63
C MET A 203 -2.86 -7.45 10.82
N PRO A 204 -3.91 -6.60 10.70
CA PRO A 204 -3.81 -5.28 10.09
C PRO A 204 -2.74 -4.41 10.75
N LEU A 205 -2.12 -3.51 9.97
CA LEU A 205 -1.05 -2.63 10.46
C LEU A 205 -1.49 -1.79 11.66
N SER A 206 -2.72 -1.29 11.65
CA SER A 206 -3.31 -0.45 12.70
C SER A 206 -3.45 -1.14 14.08
N GLU A 207 -3.41 -2.47 14.15
CA GLU A 207 -3.54 -3.23 15.40
C GLU A 207 -2.20 -3.60 16.03
N VAL A 208 -1.10 -3.45 15.30
CA VAL A 208 0.22 -3.98 15.67
C VAL A 208 0.79 -3.29 16.91
N TYR A 209 0.75 -1.95 16.95
CA TYR A 209 1.30 -1.18 18.07
C TYR A 209 0.72 -1.63 19.42
N THR A 210 -0.61 -1.70 19.50
CA THR A 210 -1.31 -2.12 20.71
C THR A 210 -1.06 -3.59 21.05
N SER A 211 -0.95 -4.44 20.03
CA SER A 211 -0.70 -5.88 20.23
C SER A 211 0.70 -6.18 20.76
N LEU A 212 1.71 -5.41 20.31
CA LEU A 212 3.06 -5.44 20.89
C LEU A 212 3.05 -4.92 22.35
N GLN A 213 2.43 -3.75 22.56
CA GLN A 213 2.37 -3.09 23.86
C GLN A 213 1.70 -3.97 24.92
N THR A 214 0.66 -4.70 24.57
CA THR A 214 -0.11 -5.55 25.49
C THR A 214 0.40 -6.99 25.56
N GLY A 215 1.42 -7.37 24.78
CA GLY A 215 2.00 -8.71 24.77
C GLY A 215 1.07 -9.77 24.13
N VAL A 216 0.14 -9.35 23.26
CA VAL A 216 -0.67 -10.27 22.44
C VAL A 216 0.22 -11.00 21.44
N ILE A 217 1.24 -10.29 20.91
CA ILE A 217 2.30 -10.82 20.06
C ILE A 217 3.67 -10.59 20.72
N ASP A 218 4.63 -11.46 20.41
CA ASP A 218 5.99 -11.40 20.93
C ASP A 218 6.95 -10.66 19.98
N GLY A 219 6.52 -10.42 18.74
CA GLY A 219 7.29 -9.72 17.74
C GLY A 219 6.55 -9.59 16.42
N ILE A 220 7.23 -9.00 15.44
CA ILE A 220 6.68 -8.70 14.13
C ILE A 220 7.69 -8.99 13.03
N ASP A 221 7.18 -9.44 11.90
CA ASP A 221 7.81 -9.40 10.60
C ASP A 221 7.49 -8.04 9.98
N ILE A 222 8.52 -7.23 9.66
CA ILE A 222 8.34 -5.82 9.28
C ILE A 222 9.53 -5.31 8.44
N ASP A 223 9.29 -4.35 7.56
CA ASP A 223 10.32 -3.53 6.91
C ASP A 223 10.75 -2.35 7.79
N LEU A 224 11.91 -1.76 7.48
CA LEU A 224 12.47 -0.68 8.30
C LEU A 224 11.65 0.61 8.19
N ASP A 225 11.01 0.87 7.05
CA ASP A 225 10.23 2.10 6.85
C ASP A 225 8.97 2.10 7.73
N ALA A 226 8.20 1.02 7.70
CA ALA A 226 7.05 0.87 8.60
C ALA A 226 7.48 0.78 10.07
N LEU A 227 8.62 0.15 10.38
CA LEU A 227 9.13 0.08 11.76
C LEU A 227 9.40 1.47 12.34
N VAL A 228 9.95 2.39 11.54
CA VAL A 228 10.21 3.78 11.94
C VAL A 228 8.92 4.59 11.99
N THR A 229 8.11 4.56 10.93
CA THR A 229 6.96 5.44 10.77
C THR A 229 5.81 5.10 11.72
N GLU A 230 5.63 3.81 12.03
CA GLU A 230 4.65 3.31 13.02
C GLU A 230 5.20 3.26 14.45
N LYS A 231 6.49 3.54 14.65
CA LYS A 231 7.17 3.58 15.96
C LYS A 231 7.08 2.28 16.77
N TYR A 232 7.06 1.13 16.10
CA TYR A 232 6.95 -0.16 16.81
C TYR A 232 8.11 -0.44 17.75
N TYR A 233 9.27 0.18 17.50
CA TYR A 233 10.46 0.12 18.37
C TYR A 233 10.22 0.66 19.78
N GLU A 234 9.15 1.42 20.03
CA GLU A 234 8.77 1.86 21.38
C GLU A 234 8.28 0.70 22.25
N ASN A 235 7.85 -0.42 21.65
CA ASN A 235 7.28 -1.58 22.32
C ASN A 235 8.14 -2.85 22.20
N ALA A 236 9.11 -2.87 21.30
CA ALA A 236 10.05 -3.99 21.11
C ALA A 236 11.39 -3.44 20.63
N GLU A 237 12.51 -3.95 21.15
CA GLU A 237 13.81 -3.31 20.94
C GLU A 237 14.86 -4.20 20.25
N ASN A 238 14.56 -5.47 19.97
CA ASN A 238 15.56 -6.41 19.43
C ASN A 238 15.25 -6.68 17.94
N LEU A 239 15.95 -5.99 17.06
CA LEU A 239 15.80 -6.10 15.62
C LEU A 239 16.86 -7.04 15.04
N THR A 240 16.42 -8.08 14.34
CA THR A 240 17.31 -8.90 13.51
C THR A 240 17.11 -8.56 12.05
N LEU A 241 18.16 -8.12 11.39
CA LEU A 241 18.18 -7.90 9.94
C LEU A 241 18.28 -9.27 9.25
N THR A 242 17.14 -9.82 8.91
CA THR A 242 17.02 -11.15 8.31
C THR A 242 17.01 -11.12 6.78
N ASN A 243 16.52 -10.03 6.17
CA ASN A 243 16.40 -9.85 4.72
C ASN A 243 15.70 -11.04 4.02
N GLN A 244 14.73 -11.65 4.69
CA GLN A 244 14.17 -12.91 4.21
C GLN A 244 13.24 -12.75 3.00
N MET A 245 12.64 -11.56 2.76
CA MET A 245 11.69 -11.31 1.67
C MET A 245 11.68 -9.82 1.32
N ALA A 246 11.47 -9.50 0.05
CA ALA A 246 11.16 -8.13 -0.38
C ALA A 246 9.69 -7.83 -0.12
N PHE A 247 9.35 -6.55 0.15
CA PHE A 247 7.98 -6.18 0.52
C PHE A 247 7.45 -5.02 -0.34
N PRO A 248 6.83 -5.31 -1.49
CA PRO A 248 6.16 -4.32 -2.30
C PRO A 248 4.68 -4.13 -1.94
N ALA A 249 4.16 -2.94 -2.25
CA ALA A 249 2.77 -2.72 -2.60
C ALA A 249 2.62 -2.68 -4.12
N ILE A 250 1.39 -2.90 -4.57
CA ILE A 250 0.99 -2.74 -5.96
C ILE A 250 0.29 -1.39 -6.07
N LEU A 251 0.80 -0.50 -6.93
CA LEU A 251 0.08 0.70 -7.30
C LEU A 251 -0.99 0.32 -8.33
N THR A 252 -2.22 0.42 -7.89
CA THR A 252 -3.39 -0.12 -8.58
C THR A 252 -4.40 0.99 -8.85
N MET A 253 -5.05 0.95 -10.01
CA MET A 253 -6.22 1.79 -10.35
C MET A 253 -7.47 0.93 -10.55
N SER A 254 -8.63 1.51 -10.26
CA SER A 254 -9.91 0.96 -10.65
C SER A 254 -10.05 0.88 -12.18
N GLN A 255 -10.36 -0.29 -12.72
CA GLN A 255 -10.67 -0.44 -14.14
C GLN A 255 -11.83 0.47 -14.56
N VAL A 256 -12.85 0.61 -13.70
CA VAL A 256 -14.01 1.48 -13.96
C VAL A 256 -13.59 2.95 -14.09
N SER A 257 -12.71 3.42 -13.21
CA SER A 257 -12.20 4.79 -13.26
C SER A 257 -11.30 5.02 -14.48
N PHE A 258 -10.45 4.05 -14.82
CA PHE A 258 -9.56 4.13 -15.97
C PHE A 258 -10.32 4.14 -17.30
N ASP A 259 -11.31 3.28 -17.47
CA ASP A 259 -12.14 3.21 -18.70
C ASP A 259 -12.99 4.46 -18.91
N ALA A 260 -13.23 5.26 -17.88
CA ALA A 260 -13.92 6.54 -17.97
C ALA A 260 -13.02 7.70 -18.46
N LEU A 261 -11.71 7.47 -18.58
CA LEU A 261 -10.74 8.43 -19.06
C LEU A 261 -10.66 8.45 -20.60
N SER A 262 -10.36 9.60 -21.17
CA SER A 262 -9.94 9.67 -22.57
C SER A 262 -8.57 9.02 -22.76
N THR A 263 -8.23 8.65 -23.99
CA THR A 263 -6.92 8.07 -24.31
C THR A 263 -5.76 8.97 -23.85
N GLU A 264 -5.88 10.30 -24.03
CA GLU A 264 -4.87 11.27 -23.59
C GLU A 264 -4.75 11.27 -22.04
N GLU A 265 -5.87 11.21 -21.30
CA GLU A 265 -5.85 11.14 -19.85
C GLU A 265 -5.26 9.81 -19.35
N GLN A 266 -5.53 8.69 -20.03
CA GLN A 266 -4.94 7.38 -19.72
C GLN A 266 -3.41 7.40 -19.89
N GLU A 267 -2.93 8.01 -20.97
CA GLU A 267 -1.48 8.17 -21.21
C GLU A 267 -0.83 9.03 -20.12
N ILE A 268 -1.45 10.15 -19.71
CA ILE A 268 -0.97 11.02 -18.64
C ILE A 268 -0.92 10.27 -17.30
N VAL A 269 -1.98 9.53 -16.96
CA VAL A 269 -2.04 8.73 -15.73
C VAL A 269 -0.92 7.70 -15.71
N THR A 270 -0.72 6.97 -16.80
CA THR A 270 0.32 5.95 -16.90
C THR A 270 1.71 6.56 -16.73
N GLU A 271 2.01 7.67 -17.46
CA GLU A 271 3.30 8.36 -17.35
C GLU A 271 3.54 8.90 -15.93
N ALA A 272 2.53 9.47 -15.28
CA ALA A 272 2.65 9.97 -13.91
C ALA A 272 2.93 8.84 -12.89
N ILE A 273 2.31 7.67 -13.09
CA ILE A 273 2.56 6.47 -12.27
C ILE A 273 3.99 5.98 -12.45
N ASP A 274 4.46 5.83 -13.69
CA ASP A 274 5.80 5.34 -13.99
C ASP A 274 6.86 6.22 -13.32
N ILE A 275 6.74 7.55 -13.45
CA ILE A 275 7.66 8.52 -12.81
C ILE A 275 7.61 8.38 -11.28
N ALA A 276 6.42 8.27 -10.71
CA ALA A 276 6.26 8.19 -9.26
C ALA A 276 6.79 6.86 -8.70
N ALA A 277 6.52 5.74 -9.37
CA ALA A 277 7.00 4.41 -8.95
C ALA A 277 8.52 4.32 -9.02
N ASP A 278 9.14 4.85 -10.07
CA ASP A 278 10.61 4.92 -10.18
C ASP A 278 11.22 5.73 -9.05
N TRP A 279 10.68 6.95 -8.81
CA TRP A 279 11.13 7.80 -7.72
C TRP A 279 10.95 7.10 -6.34
N GLY A 280 9.78 6.49 -6.11
CA GLY A 280 9.47 5.83 -4.85
C GLY A 280 10.41 4.67 -4.54
N ASN A 281 10.74 3.87 -5.56
CA ASN A 281 11.64 2.74 -5.40
C ASN A 281 13.11 3.18 -5.20
N GLU A 282 13.56 4.22 -5.91
CA GLU A 282 14.89 4.81 -5.66
C GLU A 282 14.99 5.37 -4.23
N GLU A 283 13.94 6.01 -3.75
CA GLU A 283 13.91 6.58 -2.40
C GLU A 283 13.82 5.48 -1.33
N ALA A 284 13.03 4.41 -1.56
CA ALA A 284 12.99 3.26 -0.67
C ALA A 284 14.37 2.63 -0.46
N ILE A 285 15.16 2.47 -1.53
CA ILE A 285 16.53 1.95 -1.46
C ILE A 285 17.41 2.85 -0.56
N LYS A 286 17.31 4.17 -0.70
CA LYS A 286 18.07 5.14 0.14
C LYS A 286 17.63 5.10 1.60
N ARG A 287 16.33 4.85 1.85
CA ARG A 287 15.77 4.80 3.20
C ARG A 287 16.20 3.60 4.02
N GLU A 288 16.61 2.50 3.40
CA GLU A 288 17.13 1.33 4.15
C GLU A 288 18.24 1.74 5.13
N GLU A 289 19.25 2.52 4.67
CA GLU A 289 20.35 2.98 5.52
C GLU A 289 19.89 4.04 6.54
N THR A 290 19.09 5.01 6.11
CA THR A 290 18.66 6.11 6.99
C THR A 290 17.70 5.64 8.07
N ASN A 291 16.78 4.73 7.75
CA ASN A 291 15.87 4.13 8.72
C ASN A 291 16.62 3.24 9.73
N LEU A 292 17.58 2.44 9.25
CA LEU A 292 18.42 1.64 10.14
C LEU A 292 19.22 2.53 11.13
N GLN A 293 19.75 3.66 10.65
CA GLN A 293 20.46 4.59 11.52
C GLN A 293 19.50 5.23 12.53
N ALA A 294 18.32 5.66 12.09
CA ALA A 294 17.30 6.24 12.98
C ALA A 294 16.88 5.26 14.10
N LEU A 295 16.72 3.97 13.79
CA LEU A 295 16.42 2.93 14.78
C LEU A 295 17.55 2.74 15.79
N LYS A 296 18.80 2.74 15.33
CA LYS A 296 19.99 2.68 16.23
C LYS A 296 20.05 3.90 17.15
N ASP A 297 19.79 5.08 16.63
CA ASP A 297 19.77 6.34 17.40
C ASP A 297 18.61 6.36 18.42
N ALA A 298 17.49 5.70 18.10
CA ALA A 298 16.38 5.49 19.02
C ALA A 298 16.64 4.42 20.10
N GLY A 299 17.81 3.74 20.06
CA GLY A 299 18.21 2.75 21.04
C GLY A 299 17.81 1.31 20.71
N VAL A 300 17.33 1.04 19.51
CA VAL A 300 17.03 -0.32 19.04
C VAL A 300 18.34 -1.14 18.99
N LYS A 301 18.30 -2.33 19.55
CA LYS A 301 19.40 -3.29 19.48
C LYS A 301 19.30 -4.04 18.15
N VAL A 302 20.34 -3.93 17.34
CA VAL A 302 20.36 -4.49 15.98
C VAL A 302 21.40 -5.59 15.87
N GLU A 303 20.99 -6.74 15.39
CA GLU A 303 21.86 -7.83 14.94
C GLU A 303 21.55 -8.21 13.49
N GLU A 304 22.55 -8.70 12.77
CA GLU A 304 22.36 -9.31 11.46
C GLU A 304 22.15 -10.83 11.60
N LEU A 305 21.34 -11.42 10.75
CA LEU A 305 21.29 -12.87 10.57
C LEU A 305 22.63 -13.32 9.98
N LYS A 306 23.43 -14.04 10.76
CA LYS A 306 24.82 -14.38 10.40
C LYS A 306 24.91 -15.44 9.31
N ASP A 307 23.93 -16.35 9.27
CA ASP A 307 23.92 -17.49 8.36
C ASP A 307 22.46 -17.82 7.99
N SER A 308 22.04 -17.35 6.83
CA SER A 308 20.70 -17.64 6.30
C SER A 308 20.48 -19.10 5.95
N SER A 309 21.56 -19.88 5.76
CA SER A 309 21.44 -21.31 5.46
C SER A 309 20.79 -22.13 6.58
N THR A 310 20.72 -21.57 7.79
CA THR A 310 19.95 -22.16 8.90
C THR A 310 18.46 -22.28 8.58
N PHE A 311 17.95 -21.52 7.61
CA PHE A 311 16.58 -21.55 7.11
C PHE A 311 16.41 -22.33 5.79
N ASP A 312 17.45 -22.94 5.22
CA ASP A 312 17.39 -23.57 3.90
C ASP A 312 16.31 -24.64 3.78
N GLU A 313 16.12 -25.47 4.82
CA GLU A 313 15.08 -26.51 4.83
C GLU A 313 13.70 -25.89 4.67
N VAL A 314 13.41 -24.85 5.44
CA VAL A 314 12.12 -24.13 5.42
C VAL A 314 11.96 -23.38 4.09
N SER A 315 12.99 -22.67 3.66
CA SER A 315 13.00 -21.89 2.42
C SER A 315 12.74 -22.74 1.20
N ASN A 316 13.46 -23.85 1.09
CA ASN A 316 13.33 -24.79 -0.03
C ASN A 316 11.91 -25.40 -0.08
N ALA A 317 11.34 -25.77 1.07
CA ALA A 317 9.99 -26.31 1.14
C ALA A 317 8.92 -25.30 0.66
N VAL A 318 9.04 -24.02 1.06
CA VAL A 318 8.15 -22.95 0.61
C VAL A 318 8.31 -22.70 -0.89
N ILE A 319 9.54 -22.56 -1.38
CA ILE A 319 9.84 -22.34 -2.81
C ILE A 319 9.31 -23.52 -3.66
N GLU A 320 9.54 -24.76 -3.25
CA GLU A 320 9.06 -25.95 -3.97
C GLU A 320 7.52 -25.95 -4.05
N LYS A 321 6.84 -25.71 -2.93
CA LYS A 321 5.38 -25.69 -2.86
C LYS A 321 4.79 -24.63 -3.80
N TYR A 322 5.19 -23.38 -3.65
CA TYR A 322 4.61 -22.28 -4.44
C TYR A 322 5.02 -22.33 -5.92
N SER A 323 6.20 -22.83 -6.23
CA SER A 323 6.60 -23.14 -7.61
C SER A 323 5.76 -24.27 -8.23
N ALA A 324 5.26 -25.21 -7.44
CA ALA A 324 4.35 -26.25 -7.93
C ALA A 324 2.92 -25.71 -8.14
N GLU A 325 2.51 -24.68 -7.39
CA GLU A 325 1.18 -24.08 -7.47
C GLU A 325 1.04 -23.05 -8.62
N SER A 326 2.15 -22.40 -9.03
CA SER A 326 2.12 -21.36 -10.07
C SER A 326 3.33 -21.43 -10.99
N GLU A 327 3.08 -21.54 -12.30
CA GLU A 327 4.13 -21.48 -13.33
C GLU A 327 4.76 -20.08 -13.37
N LEU A 328 4.00 -19.00 -13.11
CA LEU A 328 4.53 -17.64 -13.06
C LEU A 328 5.55 -17.46 -11.94
N ILE A 329 5.38 -18.15 -10.81
CA ILE A 329 6.40 -18.14 -9.74
C ILE A 329 7.69 -18.81 -10.20
N LYS A 330 7.61 -19.91 -10.96
CA LYS A 330 8.80 -20.54 -11.53
C LYS A 330 9.51 -19.64 -12.53
N GLU A 331 8.74 -19.01 -13.45
CA GLU A 331 9.29 -18.07 -14.43
C GLU A 331 10.01 -16.94 -13.70
N PHE A 332 9.37 -16.35 -12.68
CA PHE A 332 9.93 -15.29 -11.86
C PHE A 332 11.26 -15.70 -11.19
N LEU A 333 11.30 -16.88 -10.56
CA LEU A 333 12.49 -17.37 -9.89
C LEU A 333 13.64 -17.67 -10.87
N VAL A 334 13.33 -18.10 -12.09
CA VAL A 334 14.34 -18.30 -13.15
C VAL A 334 14.90 -16.95 -13.63
N GLU A 335 14.08 -15.93 -13.70
CA GLU A 335 14.52 -14.59 -14.09
C GLU A 335 15.34 -13.93 -12.96
N ALA A 336 14.94 -14.08 -11.70
CA ALA A 336 15.65 -13.56 -10.54
C ALA A 336 17.06 -14.17 -10.32
N GLN A 337 17.39 -15.27 -11.00
CA GLN A 337 18.72 -15.92 -10.95
C GLN A 337 19.68 -15.46 -12.05
N LYS A 338 19.24 -14.59 -12.96
CA LYS A 338 20.05 -14.10 -14.09
C LYS A 338 20.85 -12.87 -13.73
#